data_c629cc957adf7fa35c71eec631843356
#
_entry.id   c629cc957adf7fa35c71eec631843356
#
_cell.length_a   1.000
_cell.length_b   1.000
_cell.length_c   1.000
_cell.angle_alpha   90.00
_cell.angle_beta   90.00
_cell.angle_gamma   90.00
#
_symmetry.space_group_name_H-M   'P 1'
#
loop_
_entity.id
_entity.type
_entity.pdbx_description
1 polymer ?
#
loop_
_entity_poly.entity_id
_entity_poly.type
_entity_poly.pdbx_seq_one_letter_code
_entity_poly.pdbx_strand_id
1 'polypeptide(L)'
;MAIKTDAYYASCTYDSPVGMLTLAASEEGLKGLWLNGQKYFAGTLDRPMTEGANDHLDQASHWLDAYFAGESPAIAALSLAPNGSGFQQAVWKLLCEIPSGEVRTYGDLAKDVATHLGKESMSAQAVGGAVGRNPISIIVPCHRVVGAHESL
;
A
#
# COMPACT_ATOMS: atom_id res chain seq x y z
N MET A 1 8.01 -31.72 -2.83
CA MET A 1 9.16 -31.14 -2.27
C MET A 1 9.00 -29.64 -2.07
N ALA A 2 9.58 -29.19 -1.06
CA ALA A 2 9.41 -27.81 -0.70
C ALA A 2 9.95 -26.90 -1.80
N ILE A 3 9.09 -26.10 -2.31
CA ILE A 3 9.47 -25.08 -3.25
C ILE A 3 10.09 -23.96 -2.49
N LYS A 4 11.01 -23.31 -3.10
CA LYS A 4 11.62 -22.14 -2.52
C LYS A 4 10.65 -20.98 -2.65
N THR A 5 9.52 -21.09 -1.97
CA THR A 5 8.50 -20.04 -2.03
C THR A 5 9.02 -18.73 -1.49
N ASP A 6 10.08 -18.78 -0.66
CA ASP A 6 10.69 -17.59 -0.14
C ASP A 6 11.87 -17.11 -0.98
N ALA A 7 12.15 -17.75 -2.12
CA ALA A 7 13.22 -17.31 -3.02
C ALA A 7 12.79 -16.13 -3.87
N TYR A 8 11.50 -15.98 -4.11
CA TYR A 8 10.95 -14.86 -4.87
C TYR A 8 9.48 -14.68 -4.52
N TYR A 9 8.92 -13.55 -4.94
CA TYR A 9 7.52 -13.26 -4.73
C TYR A 9 6.70 -13.68 -5.95
N ALA A 10 5.50 -14.18 -5.72
CA ALA A 10 4.56 -14.40 -6.81
C ALA A 10 4.08 -13.06 -7.34
N SER A 11 3.88 -12.96 -8.63
CA SER A 11 3.41 -11.71 -9.24
C SER A 11 2.39 -11.98 -10.32
N CYS A 12 1.61 -10.95 -10.61
CA CYS A 12 0.68 -10.94 -11.73
C CYS A 12 0.50 -9.51 -12.20
N THR A 13 -0.12 -9.36 -13.36
CA THR A 13 -0.48 -8.03 -13.87
C THR A 13 -1.99 -7.88 -13.84
N TYR A 14 -2.43 -6.62 -13.83
CA TYR A 14 -3.85 -6.28 -13.82
C TYR A 14 -4.04 -5.09 -14.75
N ASP A 15 -4.86 -5.27 -15.78
CA ASP A 15 -5.15 -4.22 -16.76
C ASP A 15 -6.26 -3.34 -16.20
N SER A 16 -5.93 -2.14 -15.78
CA SER A 16 -6.87 -1.25 -15.11
C SER A 16 -7.20 -0.04 -15.98
N PRO A 17 -8.28 0.71 -15.63
CA PRO A 17 -8.59 1.95 -16.34
C PRO A 17 -7.48 3.00 -16.29
N VAL A 18 -6.58 2.91 -15.30
CA VAL A 18 -5.48 3.87 -15.17
C VAL A 18 -4.17 3.33 -15.73
N GLY A 19 -4.17 2.13 -16.29
CA GLY A 19 -3.01 1.52 -16.90
C GLY A 19 -2.71 0.14 -16.33
N MET A 20 -1.62 -0.45 -16.78
CA MET A 20 -1.22 -1.79 -16.35
C MET A 20 -0.61 -1.72 -14.96
N LEU A 21 -1.14 -2.51 -14.06
CA LEU A 21 -0.64 -2.64 -12.68
C LEU A 21 0.11 -3.95 -12.54
N THR A 22 1.13 -3.94 -11.68
CA THR A 22 1.85 -5.15 -11.29
C THR A 22 1.63 -5.38 -9.80
N LEU A 23 1.26 -6.60 -9.44
CA LEU A 23 1.03 -7.00 -8.05
C LEU A 23 2.06 -8.05 -7.65
N ALA A 24 2.47 -8.02 -6.40
CA ALA A 24 3.37 -9.02 -5.84
C ALA A 24 2.86 -9.45 -4.47
N ALA A 25 3.02 -10.73 -4.15
CA ALA A 25 2.54 -11.29 -2.90
C ALA A 25 3.43 -12.43 -2.41
N SER A 26 3.39 -12.66 -1.12
CA SER A 26 3.96 -13.84 -0.48
C SER A 26 2.81 -14.62 0.16
N GLU A 27 3.15 -15.63 0.96
CA GLU A 27 2.15 -16.35 1.73
C GLU A 27 1.54 -15.49 2.82
N GLU A 28 2.25 -14.46 3.26
CA GLU A 28 1.77 -13.56 4.31
C GLU A 28 0.70 -12.61 3.81
N GLY A 29 0.79 -12.20 2.57
CA GLY A 29 -0.15 -11.23 2.03
C GLY A 29 0.40 -10.49 0.83
N LEU A 30 -0.30 -9.43 0.44
CA LEU A 30 0.09 -8.58 -0.66
C LEU A 30 1.30 -7.75 -0.27
N LYS A 31 2.35 -7.83 -1.08
CA LYS A 31 3.61 -7.11 -0.84
C LYS A 31 3.68 -5.80 -1.60
N GLY A 32 2.99 -5.71 -2.72
CA GLY A 32 3.02 -4.49 -3.50
C GLY A 32 2.00 -4.47 -4.61
N LEU A 33 1.70 -3.26 -5.05
CA LEU A 33 0.86 -2.99 -6.19
C LEU A 33 1.34 -1.68 -6.79
N TRP A 34 1.82 -1.72 -8.00
CA TRP A 34 2.43 -0.56 -8.64
C TRP A 34 1.88 -0.36 -10.03
N LEU A 35 1.71 0.91 -10.42
CA LEU A 35 1.50 1.24 -11.82
C LEU A 35 2.83 1.03 -12.54
N ASN A 36 2.80 0.36 -13.68
CA ASN A 36 4.04 0.14 -14.42
C ASN A 36 4.67 1.47 -14.79
N GLY A 37 5.95 1.59 -14.50
CA GLY A 37 6.70 2.82 -14.75
C GLY A 37 6.67 3.85 -13.64
N GLN A 38 5.92 3.61 -12.56
CA GLN A 38 5.91 4.59 -11.47
C GLN A 38 7.23 4.61 -10.72
N LYS A 39 7.48 5.74 -10.05
CA LYS A 39 8.65 5.90 -9.20
C LYS A 39 8.60 4.88 -8.07
N TYR A 40 9.74 4.34 -7.70
CA TYR A 40 9.89 3.32 -6.66
C TYR A 40 9.19 1.99 -6.98
N PHE A 41 8.91 1.73 -8.26
CA PHE A 41 8.35 0.45 -8.69
C PHE A 41 9.16 -0.70 -8.09
N ALA A 42 8.47 -1.62 -7.38
CA ALA A 42 9.07 -2.79 -6.74
C ALA A 42 10.20 -2.45 -5.76
N GLY A 43 10.32 -1.18 -5.35
CA GLY A 43 11.46 -0.73 -4.54
C GLY A 43 11.52 -1.29 -3.13
N THR A 44 10.40 -1.79 -2.59
CA THR A 44 10.38 -2.37 -1.24
C THR A 44 10.67 -3.87 -1.22
N LEU A 45 10.75 -4.50 -2.39
CA LEU A 45 10.96 -5.95 -2.44
C LEU A 45 12.42 -6.29 -2.23
N ASP A 46 12.66 -7.29 -1.42
CA ASP A 46 14.01 -7.79 -1.13
C ASP A 46 14.35 -9.07 -1.90
N ARG A 47 13.45 -9.48 -2.82
CA ARG A 47 13.60 -10.66 -3.65
C ARG A 47 12.95 -10.39 -5.00
N PRO A 48 13.35 -11.13 -6.05
CA PRO A 48 12.72 -10.93 -7.35
C PRO A 48 11.28 -11.41 -7.37
N MET A 49 10.54 -10.96 -8.37
CA MET A 49 9.18 -11.41 -8.64
C MET A 49 9.18 -12.45 -9.74
N THR A 50 8.29 -13.41 -9.62
CA THR A 50 8.05 -14.42 -10.66
C THR A 50 6.57 -14.59 -10.85
N GLU A 51 6.11 -14.58 -12.09
CA GLU A 51 4.71 -14.78 -12.40
C GLU A 51 4.24 -16.12 -11.83
N GLY A 52 3.10 -16.11 -11.13
CA GLY A 52 2.58 -17.33 -10.53
C GLY A 52 1.30 -17.10 -9.78
N ALA A 53 0.64 -18.20 -9.43
CA ALA A 53 -0.63 -18.16 -8.71
C ALA A 53 -0.40 -17.91 -7.22
N ASN A 54 -1.31 -17.16 -6.62
CA ASN A 54 -1.25 -16.85 -5.19
C ASN A 54 -2.62 -16.33 -4.78
N ASP A 55 -3.15 -16.83 -3.67
CA ASP A 55 -4.50 -16.45 -3.23
C ASP A 55 -4.61 -14.96 -2.95
N HIS A 56 -3.56 -14.35 -2.41
CA HIS A 56 -3.60 -12.92 -2.12
C HIS A 56 -3.61 -12.08 -3.39
N LEU A 57 -2.97 -12.56 -4.46
CA LEU A 57 -3.05 -11.90 -5.75
C LEU A 57 -4.47 -11.97 -6.30
N ASP A 58 -5.12 -13.12 -6.17
CA ASP A 58 -6.50 -13.29 -6.64
C ASP A 58 -7.44 -12.39 -5.87
N GLN A 59 -7.30 -12.35 -4.54
CA GLN A 59 -8.13 -11.50 -3.69
C GLN A 59 -7.94 -10.03 -4.04
N ALA A 60 -6.71 -9.61 -4.27
CA ALA A 60 -6.43 -8.22 -4.62
C ALA A 60 -7.01 -7.87 -5.98
N SER A 61 -6.93 -8.78 -6.93
CA SER A 61 -7.52 -8.56 -8.26
C SER A 61 -9.03 -8.39 -8.19
N HIS A 62 -9.71 -9.21 -7.40
CA HIS A 62 -11.15 -9.08 -7.19
C HIS A 62 -11.49 -7.77 -6.48
N TRP A 63 -10.66 -7.38 -5.51
CA TRP A 63 -10.83 -6.11 -4.82
C TRP A 63 -10.75 -4.94 -5.81
N LEU A 64 -9.78 -5.01 -6.73
CA LEU A 64 -9.62 -3.97 -7.76
C LEU A 64 -10.81 -3.94 -8.72
N ASP A 65 -11.36 -5.11 -9.06
CA ASP A 65 -12.56 -5.16 -9.89
C ASP A 65 -13.70 -4.37 -9.23
N ALA A 66 -13.92 -4.58 -7.95
CA ALA A 66 -14.95 -3.86 -7.21
C ALA A 66 -14.62 -2.37 -7.12
N TYR A 67 -13.37 -2.05 -6.85
CA TYR A 67 -12.93 -0.65 -6.74
C TYR A 67 -13.20 0.11 -8.04
N PHE A 68 -12.79 -0.45 -9.18
CA PHE A 68 -12.95 0.23 -10.46
C PHE A 68 -14.39 0.16 -10.98
N ALA A 69 -15.24 -0.66 -10.38
CA ALA A 69 -16.67 -0.66 -10.67
C ALA A 69 -17.43 0.41 -9.89
N GLY A 70 -16.73 1.21 -9.08
CA GLY A 70 -17.37 2.28 -8.33
C GLY A 70 -17.86 1.86 -6.96
N GLU A 71 -17.58 0.62 -6.55
CA GLU A 71 -17.89 0.17 -5.21
C GLU A 71 -16.79 0.64 -4.26
N SER A 72 -17.04 0.53 -2.98
CA SER A 72 -16.05 0.90 -1.96
C SER A 72 -15.66 -0.34 -1.17
N PRO A 73 -14.86 -1.24 -1.76
CA PRO A 73 -14.49 -2.46 -1.06
C PRO A 73 -13.63 -2.13 0.15
N ALA A 74 -13.82 -2.91 1.22
CA ALA A 74 -13.10 -2.68 2.47
C ALA A 74 -11.64 -3.13 2.34
N ILE A 75 -10.72 -2.27 2.74
CA ILE A 75 -9.29 -2.61 2.76
C ILE A 75 -9.05 -3.77 3.71
N ALA A 76 -9.80 -3.82 4.83
CA ALA A 76 -9.65 -4.87 5.83
C ALA A 76 -9.94 -6.27 5.29
N ALA A 77 -10.58 -6.37 4.11
CA ALA A 77 -10.83 -7.67 3.49
C ALA A 77 -9.56 -8.29 2.91
N LEU A 78 -8.48 -7.52 2.82
CA LEU A 78 -7.22 -7.97 2.23
C LEU A 78 -6.17 -8.16 3.31
N SER A 79 -5.26 -9.10 3.07
CA SER A 79 -4.06 -9.23 3.89
C SER A 79 -2.94 -8.45 3.23
N LEU A 80 -2.54 -7.35 3.86
CA LEU A 80 -1.46 -6.50 3.36
C LEU A 80 -0.22 -6.75 4.20
N ALA A 81 0.88 -7.03 3.55
CA ALA A 81 2.12 -7.38 4.23
C ALA A 81 3.33 -6.70 3.57
N PRO A 82 3.29 -5.37 3.37
CA PRO A 82 4.38 -4.68 2.70
C PRO A 82 5.66 -4.72 3.53
N ASN A 83 6.80 -4.72 2.84
CA ASN A 83 8.09 -4.59 3.51
C ASN A 83 8.35 -3.11 3.79
N GLY A 84 8.89 -2.84 4.96
CA GLY A 84 9.24 -1.48 5.31
C GLY A 84 9.68 -1.39 6.76
N SER A 85 10.23 -0.25 7.14
CA SER A 85 10.65 0.01 8.52
C SER A 85 9.43 0.06 9.44
N GLY A 86 9.67 0.00 10.75
CA GLY A 86 8.59 0.15 11.71
C GLY A 86 7.83 1.46 11.54
N PHE A 87 8.57 2.54 11.27
CA PHE A 87 7.98 3.84 11.00
C PHE A 87 7.09 3.81 9.76
N GLN A 88 7.60 3.26 8.66
CA GLN A 88 6.83 3.16 7.41
C GLN A 88 5.58 2.30 7.62
N GLN A 89 5.71 1.17 8.30
CA GLN A 89 4.56 0.31 8.58
C GLN A 89 3.49 1.05 9.36
N ALA A 90 3.89 1.86 10.36
CA ALA A 90 2.94 2.64 11.14
C ALA A 90 2.22 3.65 10.26
N VAL A 91 2.94 4.35 9.38
CA VAL A 91 2.34 5.33 8.47
C VAL A 91 1.33 4.65 7.55
N TRP A 92 1.74 3.55 6.92
CA TRP A 92 0.86 2.87 5.95
C TRP A 92 -0.38 2.29 6.63
N LYS A 93 -0.23 1.78 7.85
CA LYS A 93 -1.37 1.26 8.61
C LYS A 93 -2.39 2.36 8.90
N LEU A 94 -1.90 3.51 9.34
CA LEU A 94 -2.78 4.63 9.66
C LEU A 94 -3.44 5.21 8.43
N LEU A 95 -2.76 5.18 7.27
CA LEU A 95 -3.40 5.56 6.01
C LEU A 95 -4.62 4.71 5.74
N CYS A 96 -4.53 3.41 5.98
CA CYS A 96 -5.65 2.50 5.73
C CYS A 96 -6.85 2.79 6.63
N GLU A 97 -6.65 3.50 7.74
CA GLU A 97 -7.72 3.83 8.67
C GLU A 97 -8.46 5.12 8.31
N ILE A 98 -8.00 5.86 7.31
CA ILE A 98 -8.69 7.06 6.87
C ILE A 98 -9.93 6.64 6.08
N PRO A 99 -11.13 7.02 6.54
CA PRO A 99 -12.35 6.59 5.86
C PRO A 99 -12.45 7.15 4.44
N SER A 100 -13.16 6.41 3.59
CA SER A 100 -13.43 6.85 2.24
C SER A 100 -14.17 8.19 2.28
N GLY A 101 -13.74 9.14 1.45
CA GLY A 101 -14.35 10.45 1.41
C GLY A 101 -13.78 11.44 2.41
N GLU A 102 -12.86 11.00 3.26
CA GLU A 102 -12.21 11.90 4.21
C GLU A 102 -10.75 12.10 3.83
N VAL A 103 -10.17 13.19 4.32
CA VAL A 103 -8.75 13.47 4.13
C VAL A 103 -8.12 13.84 5.45
N ARG A 104 -6.81 13.70 5.55
CA ARG A 104 -6.00 14.14 6.68
C ARG A 104 -4.87 15.01 6.15
N THR A 105 -4.44 15.96 6.93
CA THR A 105 -3.21 16.69 6.59
C THR A 105 -2.01 15.84 7.02
N TYR A 106 -0.85 16.12 6.42
CA TYR A 106 0.39 15.47 6.85
C TYR A 106 0.68 15.73 8.32
N GLY A 107 0.35 16.93 8.80
CA GLY A 107 0.53 17.27 10.21
C GLY A 107 -0.36 16.44 11.13
N ASP A 108 -1.61 16.26 10.76
CA ASP A 108 -2.53 15.44 11.54
C ASP A 108 -2.07 13.97 11.54
N LEU A 109 -1.66 13.48 10.39
CA LEU A 109 -1.17 12.12 10.30
C LEU A 109 0.10 11.93 11.13
N ALA A 110 0.97 12.94 11.14
CA ALA A 110 2.19 12.88 11.94
C ALA A 110 1.87 12.78 13.43
N LYS A 111 0.84 13.49 13.90
CA LYS A 111 0.40 13.40 15.30
C LYS A 111 -0.09 11.98 15.61
N ASP A 112 -0.85 11.40 14.70
CA ASP A 112 -1.37 10.05 14.88
C ASP A 112 -0.24 9.03 14.90
N VAL A 113 0.76 9.18 14.02
CA VAL A 113 1.93 8.31 13.99
C VAL A 113 2.72 8.42 15.28
N ALA A 114 2.92 9.65 15.77
CA ALA A 114 3.63 9.86 17.04
C ALA A 114 2.93 9.13 18.17
N THR A 115 1.62 9.27 18.26
CA THR A 115 0.83 8.60 19.29
C THR A 115 0.95 7.08 19.17
N HIS A 116 0.85 6.57 17.95
CA HIS A 116 0.94 5.13 17.70
C HIS A 116 2.31 4.57 18.13
N LEU A 117 3.38 5.34 17.92
CA LEU A 117 4.73 4.92 18.23
C LEU A 117 5.17 5.29 19.65
N GLY A 118 4.32 5.97 20.43
CA GLY A 118 4.65 6.39 21.78
C GLY A 118 5.67 7.51 21.83
N LYS A 119 5.68 8.39 20.84
CA LYS A 119 6.61 9.51 20.76
C LYS A 119 5.86 10.82 21.01
N GLU A 120 6.59 11.84 21.46
CA GLU A 120 5.99 13.15 21.73
C GLU A 120 5.61 13.87 20.45
N SER A 121 6.40 13.70 19.40
CA SER A 121 6.14 14.37 18.12
C SER A 121 6.72 13.57 16.97
N MET A 122 6.32 13.94 15.78
CA MET A 122 6.79 13.32 14.56
C MET A 122 6.80 14.36 13.46
N SER A 123 7.84 14.34 12.63
CA SER A 123 7.98 15.25 11.51
C SER A 123 6.95 14.98 10.43
N ALA A 124 6.19 16.00 10.02
CA ALA A 124 5.27 15.87 8.90
C ALA A 124 6.03 15.57 7.61
N GLN A 125 7.25 16.09 7.48
CA GLN A 125 8.08 15.82 6.31
C GLN A 125 8.48 14.35 6.25
N ALA A 126 8.86 13.76 7.38
CA ALA A 126 9.22 12.34 7.44
C ALA A 126 8.01 11.47 7.08
N VAL A 127 6.84 11.82 7.60
CA VAL A 127 5.60 11.11 7.30
C VAL A 127 5.29 11.24 5.81
N GLY A 128 5.46 12.42 5.23
CA GLY A 128 5.26 12.63 3.80
C GLY A 128 6.16 11.75 2.96
N GLY A 129 7.41 11.57 3.38
CA GLY A 129 8.33 10.67 2.70
C GLY A 129 7.85 9.23 2.71
N ALA A 130 7.33 8.77 3.86
CA ALA A 130 6.80 7.42 3.97
C ALA A 130 5.53 7.24 3.13
N VAL A 131 4.65 8.25 3.11
CA VAL A 131 3.45 8.22 2.28
C VAL A 131 3.85 8.07 0.81
N GLY A 132 4.85 8.84 0.38
CA GLY A 132 5.31 8.80 -1.01
C GLY A 132 5.95 7.48 -1.42
N ARG A 133 6.37 6.66 -0.47
CA ARG A 133 6.98 5.36 -0.75
C ARG A 133 6.02 4.20 -0.56
N ASN A 134 4.74 4.48 -0.39
CA ASN A 134 3.71 3.46 -0.26
C ASN A 134 3.84 2.42 -1.38
N PRO A 135 4.09 1.14 -1.04
CA PRO A 135 4.28 0.12 -2.07
C PRO A 135 3.00 -0.52 -2.57
N ILE A 136 1.85 -0.17 -1.98
CA ILE A 136 0.57 -0.76 -2.37
C ILE A 136 -0.34 0.37 -2.83
N SER A 137 -0.07 0.85 -4.04
CA SER A 137 -0.83 1.97 -4.63
C SER A 137 -2.30 1.62 -4.73
N ILE A 138 -3.15 2.62 -4.74
CA ILE A 138 -4.60 2.50 -4.87
C ILE A 138 -5.25 1.94 -3.60
N ILE A 139 -4.80 0.77 -3.14
CA ILE A 139 -5.40 0.10 -1.98
C ILE A 139 -5.06 0.86 -0.71
N VAL A 140 -3.77 1.13 -0.46
CA VAL A 140 -3.38 1.99 0.66
C VAL A 140 -3.57 3.44 0.19
N PRO A 141 -4.51 4.18 0.81
CA PRO A 141 -5.01 5.43 0.23
C PRO A 141 -4.13 6.64 0.52
N CYS A 142 -2.94 6.67 -0.07
CA CYS A 142 -2.04 7.82 0.09
C CYS A 142 -2.67 9.11 -0.46
N HIS A 143 -3.64 8.99 -1.36
CA HIS A 143 -4.34 10.15 -1.92
C HIS A 143 -5.27 10.84 -0.90
N ARG A 144 -5.46 10.25 0.28
CA ARG A 144 -6.29 10.86 1.34
C ARG A 144 -5.49 11.75 2.27
N VAL A 145 -4.22 12.01 1.95
CA VAL A 145 -3.37 12.91 2.75
C VAL A 145 -3.02 14.11 1.90
N VAL A 146 -3.16 15.29 2.47
CA VAL A 146 -2.96 16.56 1.75
C VAL A 146 -2.13 17.51 2.60
N GLY A 147 -1.58 18.54 1.96
CA GLY A 147 -0.85 19.59 2.68
C GLY A 147 -1.81 20.46 3.50
N ALA A 148 -1.26 21.14 4.51
CA ALA A 148 -2.06 21.90 5.47
C ALA A 148 -2.87 23.01 4.82
N HIS A 149 -2.40 23.56 3.71
CA HIS A 149 -3.06 24.68 3.03
C HIS A 149 -3.86 24.27 1.81
N GLU A 150 -3.92 22.99 1.52
CA GLU A 150 -4.69 22.51 0.37
C GLU A 150 -6.11 22.22 0.82
N SER A 151 -7.04 22.65 0.01
CA SER A 151 -8.44 22.30 0.22
C SER A 151 -8.96 21.65 -1.03
N LEU A 152 -9.82 20.71 -0.84
CA LEU A 152 -10.39 19.96 -1.94
C LEU A 152 -11.76 20.48 -2.30
#